data_7d04c1eaeea836c44f5493c040e8496b
#
_entry.id   7d04c1eaeea836c44f5493c040e8496b
#
_cell.length_a   1.000
_cell.length_b   1.000
_cell.length_c   1.000
_cell.angle_alpha   90.00
_cell.angle_beta   90.00
_cell.angle_gamma   90.00
#
_symmetry.space_group_name_H-M   'P 1'
#
loop_
_entity.id
_entity.type
_entity.pdbx_description
1 polymer ?
#
loop_
_entity_poly.entity_id
_entity_poly.type
_entity_poly.pdbx_seq_one_letter_code
_entity_poly.pdbx_strand_id
1 'polypeptide(L)'
;VFCGQASGWSHDVPDFHMIAVQCPDLAPKTAGFGFDDAVFEHSGKLTKREARASALAKLAPFPGAVFWDVGAGSGAVAIEFMSVARRCRAFAIDKDPQQLAMARRNAARCGVPALSHIEADLPAGLDDLPAPDAIFIGGGLSPSVLRQCYDRLQPGGNLVAHAVTLETEALLLQGWQDYGGTLTRITVNFADPVGGYHGWRPLMPVTQWHVTKPQI
;
A
#
# COMPACT_ATOMS: atom_id res chain seq x y z
N VAL A 1 -13.91 -16.81 36.53
CA VAL A 1 -13.04 -16.53 35.34
C VAL A 1 -13.24 -17.65 34.38
N PHE A 2 -13.63 -17.35 33.16
CA PHE A 2 -13.75 -18.30 32.06
C PHE A 2 -12.52 -18.15 31.15
N CYS A 3 -11.98 -19.25 30.67
CA CYS A 3 -10.86 -19.27 29.72
C CYS A 3 -11.22 -20.18 28.55
N GLY A 4 -10.94 -19.74 27.33
CA GLY A 4 -11.22 -20.52 26.13
C GLY A 4 -10.74 -19.82 24.86
N GLN A 5 -10.92 -20.47 23.71
CA GLN A 5 -10.62 -19.87 22.41
C GLN A 5 -11.73 -18.89 22.01
N ALA A 6 -11.34 -17.71 21.48
CA ALA A 6 -12.28 -16.68 21.09
C ALA A 6 -13.29 -17.15 20.01
N SER A 7 -12.88 -18.04 19.10
CA SER A 7 -13.75 -18.63 18.07
C SER A 7 -14.85 -19.56 18.59
N GLY A 8 -14.72 -20.06 19.82
CA GLY A 8 -15.68 -20.97 20.49
C GLY A 8 -16.32 -20.36 21.72
N TRP A 9 -16.24 -19.05 21.90
CA TRP A 9 -16.78 -18.38 23.08
C TRP A 9 -18.31 -18.42 23.09
N SER A 10 -18.89 -19.09 24.09
CA SER A 10 -20.34 -19.27 24.23
C SER A 10 -20.81 -18.98 25.66
N HIS A 11 -19.99 -18.35 26.49
CA HIS A 11 -20.35 -18.09 27.88
C HIS A 11 -21.23 -16.87 28.03
N ASP A 12 -22.30 -17.01 28.79
CA ASP A 12 -23.09 -15.90 29.24
C ASP A 12 -22.33 -15.15 30.36
N VAL A 13 -22.16 -13.86 30.18
CA VAL A 13 -21.37 -13.01 31.12
C VAL A 13 -22.24 -11.88 31.67
N PRO A 14 -22.02 -11.47 32.93
CA PRO A 14 -22.73 -10.31 33.50
C PRO A 14 -22.51 -9.04 32.69
N ASP A 15 -23.41 -8.07 32.78
CA ASP A 15 -23.31 -6.77 32.09
C ASP A 15 -22.00 -6.04 32.41
N PHE A 16 -21.46 -6.25 33.61
CA PHE A 16 -20.16 -5.72 34.02
C PHE A 16 -19.09 -6.81 33.99
N HIS A 17 -18.27 -6.83 32.94
CA HIS A 17 -17.19 -7.81 32.81
C HIS A 17 -15.97 -7.21 32.14
N MET A 18 -14.82 -7.88 32.28
CA MET A 18 -13.57 -7.58 31.61
C MET A 18 -13.17 -8.77 30.75
N ILE A 19 -12.79 -8.52 29.51
CA ILE A 19 -12.26 -9.53 28.59
C ILE A 19 -10.76 -9.27 28.42
N ALA A 20 -9.95 -10.28 28.67
CA ALA A 20 -8.54 -10.30 28.32
C ALA A 20 -8.34 -11.28 27.16
N VAL A 21 -7.78 -10.80 26.06
CA VAL A 21 -7.49 -11.61 24.87
C VAL A 21 -5.99 -11.73 24.70
N GLN A 22 -5.48 -12.95 24.73
CA GLN A 22 -4.09 -13.23 24.35
C GLN A 22 -4.06 -13.44 22.84
N CYS A 23 -3.45 -12.49 22.12
CA CYS A 23 -3.24 -12.61 20.68
C CYS A 23 -1.91 -13.30 20.39
N PRO A 24 -1.85 -14.19 19.39
CA PRO A 24 -0.58 -14.70 18.92
C PRO A 24 0.25 -13.56 18.31
N ASP A 25 1.57 -13.69 18.37
CA ASP A 25 2.54 -12.68 17.89
C ASP A 25 2.63 -12.76 16.34
N LEU A 26 1.55 -12.39 15.66
CA LEU A 26 1.40 -12.50 14.20
C LEU A 26 1.79 -11.23 13.44
N ALA A 27 1.82 -10.09 14.11
CA ALA A 27 2.16 -8.82 13.46
C ALA A 27 3.69 -8.66 13.33
N PRO A 28 4.18 -8.08 12.23
CA PRO A 28 5.58 -7.70 12.13
C PRO A 28 5.98 -6.78 13.28
N LYS A 29 7.10 -7.08 13.95
CA LYS A 29 7.63 -6.28 15.08
C LYS A 29 8.29 -4.97 14.63
N THR A 30 7.79 -4.35 13.58
CA THR A 30 8.33 -3.10 13.02
C THR A 30 7.43 -1.93 13.35
N ALA A 31 7.96 -0.96 14.09
CA ALA A 31 7.33 0.35 14.22
C ALA A 31 7.83 1.23 13.07
N GLY A 32 7.08 1.35 11.98
CA GLY A 32 7.46 2.18 10.83
C GLY A 32 7.27 1.51 9.48
N PHE A 33 7.95 2.03 8.47
CA PHE A 33 7.91 1.52 7.09
C PHE A 33 8.99 0.48 6.84
N GLY A 34 8.83 -0.29 5.76
CA GLY A 34 9.83 -1.20 5.26
C GLY A 34 9.76 -2.57 5.90
N PHE A 35 8.57 -3.16 5.97
CA PHE A 35 8.42 -4.57 6.29
C PHE A 35 9.23 -5.42 5.31
N ASP A 36 9.75 -6.54 5.80
CA ASP A 36 10.43 -7.50 4.93
C ASP A 36 9.46 -8.00 3.84
N ASP A 37 9.95 -8.16 2.62
CA ASP A 37 9.12 -8.66 1.51
C ASP A 37 8.55 -10.06 1.81
N ALA A 38 9.26 -10.89 2.57
CA ALA A 38 8.82 -12.21 2.99
C ALA A 38 7.58 -12.21 3.91
N VAL A 39 7.23 -11.07 4.49
CA VAL A 39 5.99 -10.89 5.26
C VAL A 39 4.76 -10.99 4.37
N PHE A 40 4.89 -10.67 3.09
CA PHE A 40 3.77 -10.61 2.16
C PHE A 40 3.70 -11.84 1.26
N GLU A 41 2.52 -12.44 1.17
CA GLU A 41 2.17 -13.35 0.08
C GLU A 41 2.03 -12.53 -1.21
N HIS A 42 2.68 -12.93 -2.31
CA HIS A 42 2.62 -12.21 -3.59
C HIS A 42 2.85 -13.14 -4.78
N SER A 43 2.33 -12.76 -5.95
CA SER A 43 2.48 -13.46 -7.22
C SER A 43 3.76 -13.11 -8.00
N GLY A 44 4.76 -12.52 -7.34
CA GLY A 44 5.94 -11.92 -7.97
C GLY A 44 5.82 -10.42 -8.23
N LYS A 45 4.60 -9.88 -8.21
CA LYS A 45 4.31 -8.45 -8.36
C LYS A 45 4.20 -7.80 -6.99
N LEU A 46 5.32 -7.39 -6.43
CA LEU A 46 5.39 -6.72 -5.12
C LEU A 46 6.26 -5.48 -5.26
N THR A 47 5.77 -4.34 -4.82
CA THR A 47 6.62 -3.16 -4.63
C THR A 47 7.67 -3.48 -3.57
N LYS A 48 8.94 -3.53 -3.96
CA LYS A 48 10.05 -3.95 -3.12
C LYS A 48 10.23 -3.01 -1.94
N ARG A 49 10.75 -3.55 -0.82
CA ARG A 49 10.90 -2.88 0.47
C ARG A 49 11.45 -1.46 0.36
N GLU A 50 12.55 -1.27 -0.36
CA GLU A 50 13.24 0.01 -0.49
C GLU A 50 12.40 1.04 -1.26
N ALA A 51 11.79 0.63 -2.37
CA ALA A 51 10.88 1.45 -3.16
C ALA A 51 9.59 1.76 -2.39
N ARG A 52 9.07 0.77 -1.66
CA ARG A 52 7.86 0.90 -0.82
C ARG A 52 8.09 1.88 0.32
N ALA A 53 9.20 1.78 1.04
CA ALA A 53 9.57 2.70 2.10
C ALA A 53 9.73 4.14 1.58
N SER A 54 10.35 4.32 0.40
CA SER A 54 10.46 5.62 -0.26
C SER A 54 9.09 6.20 -0.61
N ALA A 55 8.17 5.38 -1.14
CA ALA A 55 6.81 5.82 -1.45
C ALA A 55 6.06 6.25 -0.19
N LEU A 56 6.10 5.44 0.86
CA LEU A 56 5.41 5.71 2.13
C LEU A 56 5.93 6.97 2.82
N ALA A 57 7.23 7.24 2.75
CA ALA A 57 7.80 8.47 3.26
C ALA A 57 7.24 9.72 2.55
N LYS A 58 6.96 9.64 1.24
CA LYS A 58 6.37 10.73 0.44
C LYS A 58 4.86 10.82 0.57
N LEU A 59 4.17 9.70 0.77
CA LEU A 59 2.73 9.65 1.05
C LEU A 59 2.39 10.29 2.39
N ALA A 60 3.36 10.35 3.32
CA ALA A 60 3.25 10.97 4.64
C ALA A 60 1.99 10.54 5.43
N PRO A 61 1.85 9.24 5.79
CA PRO A 61 0.69 8.74 6.50
C PRO A 61 0.43 9.49 7.82
N PHE A 62 -0.83 9.87 8.08
CA PHE A 62 -1.25 10.51 9.31
C PHE A 62 -2.55 9.91 9.87
N PRO A 63 -2.85 10.08 11.15
CA PRO A 63 -4.06 9.52 11.77
C PRO A 63 -5.34 10.05 11.14
N GLY A 64 -6.25 9.15 10.75
CA GLY A 64 -7.53 9.49 10.16
C GLY A 64 -7.51 9.71 8.64
N ALA A 65 -6.35 9.65 7.98
CA ALA A 65 -6.22 9.83 6.53
C ALA A 65 -7.08 8.86 5.72
N VAL A 66 -7.55 9.32 4.57
CA VAL A 66 -8.15 8.47 3.51
C VAL A 66 -7.05 8.16 2.49
N PHE A 67 -6.81 6.88 2.26
CA PHE A 67 -5.74 6.40 1.37
C PHE A 67 -6.28 5.49 0.26
N TRP A 68 -5.83 5.72 -0.97
CA TRP A 68 -6.08 4.84 -2.11
C TRP A 68 -4.79 4.14 -2.55
N ASP A 69 -4.85 2.81 -2.62
CA ASP A 69 -3.80 1.95 -3.20
C ASP A 69 -4.34 1.44 -4.56
N VAL A 70 -3.95 2.10 -5.64
CA VAL A 70 -4.46 1.87 -7.00
C VAL A 70 -3.55 0.87 -7.71
N GLY A 71 -4.12 -0.26 -8.15
CA GLY A 71 -3.36 -1.42 -8.60
C GLY A 71 -2.63 -2.07 -7.43
N ALA A 72 -3.36 -2.34 -6.35
CA ALA A 72 -2.83 -2.69 -5.04
C ALA A 72 -2.06 -4.03 -5.00
N GLY A 73 -2.35 -4.96 -5.92
CA GLY A 73 -1.73 -6.27 -5.95
C GLY A 73 -1.84 -6.98 -4.59
N SER A 74 -0.72 -7.27 -3.96
CA SER A 74 -0.66 -7.90 -2.63
C SER A 74 -1.10 -7.02 -1.46
N GLY A 75 -1.40 -5.75 -1.69
CA GLY A 75 -1.80 -4.77 -0.68
C GLY A 75 -0.66 -4.25 0.21
N ALA A 76 0.59 -4.52 -0.12
CA ALA A 76 1.72 -4.24 0.76
C ALA A 76 1.86 -2.75 1.12
N VAL A 77 1.60 -1.83 0.18
CA VAL A 77 1.67 -0.38 0.43
C VAL A 77 0.54 0.05 1.36
N ALA A 78 -0.70 -0.39 1.10
CA ALA A 78 -1.85 -0.07 1.96
C ALA A 78 -1.68 -0.62 3.38
N ILE A 79 -1.16 -1.83 3.53
CA ILE A 79 -0.93 -2.48 4.82
C ILE A 79 0.09 -1.68 5.63
N GLU A 80 1.22 -1.30 5.05
CA GLU A 80 2.21 -0.51 5.76
C GLU A 80 1.73 0.92 6.06
N PHE A 81 0.96 1.53 5.14
CA PHE A 81 0.30 2.81 5.40
C PHE A 81 -0.59 2.73 6.65
N MET A 82 -1.46 1.71 6.71
CA MET A 82 -2.37 1.50 7.85
C MET A 82 -1.65 1.16 9.14
N SER A 83 -0.50 0.49 9.07
CA SER A 83 0.26 0.10 10.28
C SER A 83 0.80 1.31 11.05
N VAL A 84 0.99 2.46 10.39
CA VAL A 84 1.49 3.70 11.00
C VAL A 84 0.41 4.78 11.12
N ALA A 85 -0.58 4.83 10.23
CA ALA A 85 -1.66 5.81 10.24
C ALA A 85 -2.86 5.29 11.03
N ARG A 86 -2.91 5.56 12.32
CA ARG A 86 -4.04 5.11 13.17
C ARG A 86 -5.38 5.66 12.69
N ARG A 87 -6.42 4.81 12.69
CA ARG A 87 -7.79 5.17 12.29
C ARG A 87 -7.91 5.67 10.83
N CYS A 88 -6.93 5.42 9.98
CA CYS A 88 -7.04 5.71 8.57
C CYS A 88 -8.07 4.79 7.90
N ARG A 89 -8.58 5.23 6.76
CA ARG A 89 -9.46 4.45 5.86
C ARG A 89 -8.68 4.19 4.59
N ALA A 90 -8.27 2.94 4.36
CA ALA A 90 -7.51 2.58 3.19
C ALA A 90 -8.32 1.68 2.25
N PHE A 91 -8.17 1.90 0.97
CA PHE A 91 -8.87 1.20 -0.11
C PHE A 91 -7.82 0.60 -1.05
N ALA A 92 -7.75 -0.73 -1.10
CA ALA A 92 -6.94 -1.48 -2.05
C ALA A 92 -7.80 -1.80 -3.27
N ILE A 93 -7.48 -1.19 -4.41
CA ILE A 93 -8.23 -1.31 -5.65
C ILE A 93 -7.42 -2.14 -6.64
N ASP A 94 -7.97 -3.24 -7.11
CA ASP A 94 -7.38 -4.08 -8.15
C ASP A 94 -8.48 -4.76 -8.96
N LYS A 95 -8.22 -5.06 -10.23
CA LYS A 95 -9.15 -5.79 -11.09
C LYS A 95 -9.05 -7.31 -10.93
N ASP A 96 -7.96 -7.80 -10.35
CA ASP A 96 -7.69 -9.22 -10.18
C ASP A 96 -8.15 -9.70 -8.79
N PRO A 97 -9.23 -10.49 -8.70
CA PRO A 97 -9.75 -10.99 -7.44
C PRO A 97 -8.73 -11.86 -6.68
N GLN A 98 -7.78 -12.50 -7.38
CA GLN A 98 -6.74 -13.31 -6.74
C GLN A 98 -5.73 -12.42 -6.00
N GLN A 99 -5.39 -11.26 -6.56
CA GLN A 99 -4.54 -10.27 -5.89
C GLN A 99 -5.24 -9.73 -4.63
N LEU A 100 -6.52 -9.38 -4.74
CA LEU A 100 -7.30 -8.90 -3.59
C LEU A 100 -7.46 -9.98 -2.50
N ALA A 101 -7.59 -11.24 -2.89
CA ALA A 101 -7.62 -12.34 -1.92
C ALA A 101 -6.28 -12.48 -1.16
N MET A 102 -5.14 -12.30 -1.84
CA MET A 102 -3.82 -12.23 -1.20
C MET A 102 -3.71 -11.00 -0.30
N ALA A 103 -4.12 -9.83 -0.78
CA ALA A 103 -4.12 -8.59 0.01
C ALA A 103 -4.92 -8.74 1.30
N ARG A 104 -6.08 -9.42 1.25
CA ARG A 104 -6.92 -9.69 2.43
C ARG A 104 -6.21 -10.58 3.45
N ARG A 105 -5.54 -11.66 2.99
CA ARG A 105 -4.78 -12.54 3.88
C ARG A 105 -3.58 -11.80 4.49
N ASN A 106 -2.88 -11.01 3.70
CA ASN A 106 -1.77 -10.18 4.16
C ASN A 106 -2.23 -9.15 5.21
N ALA A 107 -3.34 -8.45 4.95
CA ALA A 107 -3.91 -7.47 5.88
C ALA A 107 -4.28 -8.09 7.24
N ALA A 108 -4.93 -9.25 7.21
CA ALA A 108 -5.26 -10.00 8.43
C ALA A 108 -3.99 -10.41 9.21
N ARG A 109 -2.99 -10.96 8.51
CA ARG A 109 -1.71 -11.39 9.11
C ARG A 109 -0.90 -10.21 9.68
N CYS A 110 -0.96 -9.04 9.03
CA CYS A 110 -0.24 -7.85 9.47
C CYS A 110 -1.02 -6.99 10.48
N GLY A 111 -2.18 -7.43 10.94
CA GLY A 111 -2.95 -6.75 12.00
C GLY A 111 -3.75 -5.53 11.54
N VAL A 112 -4.03 -5.42 10.23
CA VAL A 112 -4.83 -4.35 9.63
C VAL A 112 -6.05 -4.89 8.85
N PRO A 113 -6.90 -5.74 9.47
CA PRO A 113 -8.01 -6.40 8.77
C PRO A 113 -9.10 -5.43 8.26
N ALA A 114 -9.04 -4.16 8.68
CA ALA A 114 -9.98 -3.11 8.26
C ALA A 114 -9.66 -2.53 6.86
N LEU A 115 -8.61 -3.02 6.16
CA LEU A 115 -8.34 -2.65 4.77
C LEU A 115 -9.53 -3.00 3.89
N SER A 116 -10.08 -2.01 3.18
CA SER A 116 -11.17 -2.22 2.21
C SER A 116 -10.61 -2.73 0.88
N HIS A 117 -11.22 -3.78 0.32
CA HIS A 117 -10.79 -4.40 -0.93
C HIS A 117 -11.85 -4.16 -2.00
N ILE A 118 -11.47 -3.47 -3.07
CA ILE A 118 -12.36 -3.05 -4.16
C ILE A 118 -11.94 -3.77 -5.44
N GLU A 119 -12.79 -4.70 -5.90
CA GLU A 119 -12.61 -5.33 -7.21
C GLU A 119 -13.25 -4.46 -8.26
N ALA A 120 -12.42 -3.82 -9.09
CA ALA A 120 -12.91 -2.94 -10.14
C ALA A 120 -11.88 -2.69 -11.23
N ASP A 121 -12.36 -2.45 -12.44
CA ASP A 121 -11.58 -1.88 -13.52
C ASP A 121 -11.37 -0.38 -13.30
N LEU A 122 -10.17 0.08 -13.64
CA LEU A 122 -9.80 1.48 -13.54
C LEU A 122 -10.12 2.24 -14.85
N PRO A 123 -10.59 3.47 -14.79
CA PRO A 123 -10.73 4.33 -13.60
C PRO A 123 -12.08 4.21 -12.87
N ALA A 124 -13.09 3.52 -13.42
CA ALA A 124 -14.47 3.50 -12.90
C ALA A 124 -14.55 3.11 -11.41
N GLY A 125 -13.67 2.21 -10.93
CA GLY A 125 -13.65 1.80 -9.52
C GLY A 125 -13.28 2.90 -8.52
N LEU A 126 -12.95 4.11 -8.98
CA LEU A 126 -12.60 5.25 -8.13
C LEU A 126 -13.77 6.20 -7.87
N ASP A 127 -14.88 6.08 -8.58
CA ASP A 127 -15.95 7.09 -8.61
C ASP A 127 -16.65 7.27 -7.27
N ASP A 128 -16.97 6.16 -6.59
CA ASP A 128 -17.75 6.16 -5.35
C ASP A 128 -16.89 6.20 -4.08
N LEU A 129 -15.56 6.26 -4.22
CA LEU A 129 -14.67 6.30 -3.07
C LEU A 129 -14.63 7.70 -2.45
N PRO A 130 -14.43 7.83 -1.12
CA PRO A 130 -14.24 9.13 -0.49
C PRO A 130 -12.96 9.79 -1.01
N ALA A 131 -12.96 11.13 -1.14
CA ALA A 131 -11.80 11.88 -1.61
C ALA A 131 -10.56 11.58 -0.75
N PRO A 132 -9.43 11.19 -1.35
CA PRO A 132 -8.25 10.72 -0.62
C PRO A 132 -7.33 11.88 -0.21
N ASP A 133 -6.67 11.70 0.94
CA ASP A 133 -5.55 12.52 1.39
C ASP A 133 -4.22 12.04 0.80
N ALA A 134 -4.15 10.76 0.47
CA ALA A 134 -2.98 10.16 -0.15
C ALA A 134 -3.39 9.10 -1.18
N ILE A 135 -2.63 9.02 -2.28
CA ILE A 135 -2.82 8.03 -3.34
C ILE A 135 -1.48 7.40 -3.70
N PHE A 136 -1.45 6.07 -3.74
CA PHE A 136 -0.38 5.33 -4.37
C PHE A 136 -0.89 4.67 -5.66
N ILE A 137 -0.14 4.78 -6.76
CA ILE A 137 -0.43 4.08 -8.01
C ILE A 137 0.72 3.09 -8.28
N GLY A 138 0.45 1.81 -8.02
CA GLY A 138 1.40 0.71 -8.20
C GLY A 138 1.20 -0.06 -9.50
N GLY A 139 0.03 0.06 -10.11
CA GLY A 139 -0.33 -0.61 -11.37
C GLY A 139 -1.59 -0.04 -11.99
N GLY A 140 -1.91 -0.48 -13.22
CA GLY A 140 -3.09 -0.03 -13.94
C GLY A 140 -3.07 1.45 -14.36
N LEU A 141 -1.90 2.08 -14.40
CA LEU A 141 -1.77 3.49 -14.78
C LEU A 141 -2.16 3.69 -16.25
N SER A 142 -3.00 4.68 -16.48
CA SER A 142 -3.38 5.23 -17.78
C SER A 142 -3.56 6.75 -17.66
N PRO A 143 -3.65 7.51 -18.77
CA PRO A 143 -3.91 8.95 -18.70
C PRO A 143 -5.19 9.30 -17.94
N SER A 144 -6.25 8.50 -18.10
CA SER A 144 -7.53 8.69 -17.40
C SER A 144 -7.41 8.42 -15.90
N VAL A 145 -6.73 7.35 -15.50
CA VAL A 145 -6.48 7.00 -14.08
C VAL A 145 -5.66 8.09 -13.41
N LEU A 146 -4.57 8.54 -14.06
CA LEU A 146 -3.71 9.58 -13.52
C LEU A 146 -4.47 10.88 -13.29
N ARG A 147 -5.24 11.34 -14.29
CA ARG A 147 -6.07 12.54 -14.19
C ARG A 147 -7.09 12.41 -13.06
N GLN A 148 -7.87 11.32 -13.04
CA GLN A 148 -8.90 11.13 -12.03
C GLN A 148 -8.31 11.07 -10.61
N CYS A 149 -7.20 10.36 -10.41
CA CYS A 149 -6.50 10.33 -9.13
C CYS A 149 -6.09 11.73 -8.68
N TYR A 150 -5.49 12.53 -9.59
CA TYR A 150 -5.08 13.89 -9.25
C TYR A 150 -6.28 14.81 -8.98
N ASP A 151 -7.34 14.73 -9.77
CA ASP A 151 -8.55 15.55 -9.59
C ASP A 151 -9.24 15.25 -8.26
N ARG A 152 -9.32 13.97 -7.87
CA ARG A 152 -9.98 13.50 -6.65
C ARG A 152 -9.14 13.71 -5.38
N LEU A 153 -7.82 13.88 -5.52
CA LEU A 153 -6.90 14.12 -4.40
C LEU A 153 -7.29 15.39 -3.65
N GLN A 154 -7.34 15.34 -2.32
CA GLN A 154 -7.60 16.51 -1.49
C GLN A 154 -6.52 17.59 -1.67
N PRO A 155 -6.86 18.89 -1.54
CA PRO A 155 -5.85 19.96 -1.43
C PRO A 155 -4.87 19.65 -0.29
N GLY A 156 -3.56 19.75 -0.56
CA GLY A 156 -2.50 19.36 0.37
C GLY A 156 -2.21 17.85 0.41
N GLY A 157 -3.00 17.03 -0.29
CA GLY A 157 -2.79 15.58 -0.39
C GLY A 157 -1.58 15.20 -1.25
N ASN A 158 -1.08 13.98 -1.05
CA ASN A 158 0.09 13.44 -1.72
C ASN A 158 -0.28 12.32 -2.70
N LEU A 159 0.23 12.39 -3.93
CA LEU A 159 0.16 11.30 -4.90
C LEU A 159 1.57 10.80 -5.19
N VAL A 160 1.74 9.49 -5.09
CA VAL A 160 2.97 8.78 -5.49
C VAL A 160 2.61 7.72 -6.53
N ALA A 161 3.32 7.70 -7.64
CA ALA A 161 3.15 6.67 -8.67
C ALA A 161 4.50 6.04 -9.03
N HIS A 162 4.49 4.73 -9.26
CA HIS A 162 5.65 3.95 -9.65
C HIS A 162 5.53 3.43 -11.08
N ALA A 163 6.64 3.45 -11.80
CA ALA A 163 6.80 2.84 -13.11
C ALA A 163 8.08 2.00 -13.17
N VAL A 164 7.97 0.82 -13.79
CA VAL A 164 9.10 -0.09 -14.07
C VAL A 164 9.24 -0.39 -15.55
N THR A 165 8.28 0.04 -16.39
CA THR A 165 8.33 -0.08 -17.87
C THR A 165 8.42 1.29 -18.50
N LEU A 166 8.96 1.36 -19.72
CA LEU A 166 9.11 2.61 -20.46
C LEU A 166 7.77 3.26 -20.79
N GLU A 167 6.75 2.43 -21.08
CA GLU A 167 5.39 2.91 -21.39
C GLU A 167 4.77 3.60 -20.17
N THR A 168 4.87 2.99 -18.98
CA THR A 168 4.36 3.59 -17.73
C THR A 168 5.21 4.80 -17.32
N GLU A 169 6.53 4.76 -17.53
CA GLU A 169 7.41 5.88 -17.26
C GLU A 169 7.05 7.10 -18.12
N ALA A 170 6.71 6.91 -19.39
CA ALA A 170 6.25 8.00 -20.25
C ALA A 170 5.00 8.71 -19.69
N LEU A 171 4.07 7.96 -19.08
CA LEU A 171 2.89 8.52 -18.39
C LEU A 171 3.29 9.32 -17.14
N LEU A 172 4.28 8.86 -16.36
CA LEU A 172 4.78 9.63 -15.22
C LEU A 172 5.48 10.92 -15.64
N LEU A 173 6.22 10.89 -16.75
CA LEU A 173 6.84 12.09 -17.33
C LEU A 173 5.78 13.10 -17.74
N GLN A 174 4.70 12.66 -18.38
CA GLN A 174 3.57 13.54 -18.72
C GLN A 174 2.92 14.11 -17.48
N GLY A 175 2.63 13.29 -16.47
CA GLY A 175 2.06 13.76 -15.20
C GLY A 175 2.95 14.79 -14.50
N TRP A 176 4.26 14.60 -14.53
CA TRP A 176 5.22 15.56 -14.00
C TRP A 176 5.21 16.89 -14.77
N GLN A 177 5.08 16.85 -16.10
CA GLN A 177 4.95 18.07 -16.91
C GLN A 177 3.64 18.81 -16.62
N ASP A 178 2.54 18.09 -16.45
CA ASP A 178 1.20 18.68 -16.28
C ASP A 178 0.95 19.21 -14.86
N TYR A 179 1.46 18.50 -13.84
CA TYR A 179 1.13 18.75 -12.42
C TYR A 179 2.34 19.11 -11.56
N GLY A 180 3.55 19.10 -12.13
CA GLY A 180 4.79 19.35 -11.37
C GLY A 180 5.18 18.21 -10.43
N GLY A 181 5.76 18.56 -9.29
CA GLY A 181 6.26 17.59 -8.31
C GLY A 181 7.69 17.15 -8.58
N THR A 182 8.05 15.93 -8.16
CA THR A 182 9.41 15.39 -8.27
C THR A 182 9.43 14.02 -8.92
N LEU A 183 10.38 13.80 -9.82
CA LEU A 183 10.74 12.48 -10.35
C LEU A 183 12.01 11.98 -9.65
N THR A 184 11.99 10.73 -9.24
CA THR A 184 13.14 10.06 -8.60
C THR A 184 13.32 8.69 -9.24
N ARG A 185 14.55 8.32 -9.59
CA ARG A 185 14.86 6.95 -10.00
C ARG A 185 15.51 6.20 -8.85
N ILE A 186 14.93 5.06 -8.48
CA ILE A 186 15.38 4.21 -7.39
C ILE A 186 16.00 2.95 -8.01
N THR A 187 17.27 2.72 -7.74
CA THR A 187 18.00 1.52 -8.16
C THR A 187 18.46 0.78 -6.91
N VAL A 188 18.11 -0.50 -6.82
CA VAL A 188 18.45 -1.38 -5.71
C VAL A 188 19.25 -2.55 -6.24
N ASN A 189 20.34 -2.89 -5.57
CA ASN A 189 21.15 -4.04 -5.90
C ASN A 189 21.35 -4.88 -4.64
N PHE A 190 21.26 -6.20 -4.78
CA PHE A 190 21.55 -7.14 -3.71
C PHE A 190 22.86 -7.88 -3.97
N ALA A 191 23.63 -8.11 -2.93
CA ALA A 191 24.81 -8.96 -3.02
C ALA A 191 24.38 -10.43 -3.07
N ASP A 192 24.69 -11.10 -4.19
CA ASP A 192 24.38 -12.51 -4.41
C ASP A 192 25.68 -13.32 -4.62
N PRO A 193 25.70 -14.64 -4.26
CA PRO A 193 26.83 -15.51 -4.53
C PRO A 193 27.10 -15.66 -6.04
N VAL A 194 28.37 -15.55 -6.43
CA VAL A 194 28.88 -15.78 -7.78
C VAL A 194 30.11 -16.71 -7.65
N GLY A 195 29.92 -18.00 -7.80
CA GLY A 195 30.96 -18.98 -7.51
C GLY A 195 31.40 -18.91 -6.04
N GLY A 196 32.71 -18.71 -5.82
CA GLY A 196 33.29 -18.51 -4.48
C GLY A 196 33.27 -17.06 -3.96
N TYR A 197 32.67 -16.15 -4.66
CA TYR A 197 32.64 -14.72 -4.38
C TYR A 197 31.22 -14.19 -4.33
N HIS A 198 31.06 -12.83 -4.22
CA HIS A 198 29.76 -12.15 -4.25
C HIS A 198 29.77 -11.07 -5.33
N GLY A 199 28.66 -10.89 -6.00
CA GLY A 199 28.43 -9.85 -7.00
C GLY A 199 27.13 -9.09 -6.71
N TRP A 200 26.96 -7.94 -7.37
CA TRP A 200 25.75 -7.15 -7.27
C TRP A 200 24.72 -7.61 -8.32
N ARG A 201 23.56 -8.06 -7.86
CA ARG A 201 22.41 -8.35 -8.73
C ARG A 201 21.43 -7.17 -8.67
N PRO A 202 21.26 -6.43 -9.79
CA PRO A 202 20.32 -5.31 -9.83
C PRO A 202 18.87 -5.81 -9.86
N LEU A 203 17.97 -5.08 -9.20
CA LEU A 203 16.54 -5.11 -9.47
C LEU A 203 16.23 -4.18 -10.64
N MET A 204 15.02 -4.32 -11.22
CA MET A 204 14.53 -3.34 -12.18
C MET A 204 14.44 -1.97 -11.52
N PRO A 205 15.01 -0.92 -12.12
CA PRO A 205 14.88 0.44 -11.61
C PRO A 205 13.40 0.86 -11.53
N VAL A 206 13.06 1.57 -10.49
CA VAL A 206 11.71 2.14 -10.31
C VAL A 206 11.78 3.65 -10.54
N THR A 207 11.02 4.17 -11.50
CA THR A 207 10.78 5.61 -11.60
C THR A 207 9.62 5.95 -10.69
N GLN A 208 9.84 6.84 -9.72
CA GLN A 208 8.86 7.32 -8.77
C GLN A 208 8.55 8.79 -9.05
N TRP A 209 7.28 9.07 -9.33
CA TRP A 209 6.75 10.43 -9.37
C TRP A 209 5.99 10.71 -8.08
N HIS A 210 6.23 11.91 -7.51
CA HIS A 210 5.53 12.41 -6.34
C HIS A 210 5.08 13.83 -6.57
N VAL A 211 3.83 14.11 -6.24
CA VAL A 211 3.26 15.45 -6.26
C VAL A 211 2.38 15.67 -5.03
N THR A 212 2.46 16.86 -4.45
CA THR A 212 1.52 17.35 -3.45
C THR A 212 0.56 18.31 -4.14
N LYS A 213 -0.76 18.08 -4.03
CA LYS A 213 -1.76 18.98 -4.62
C LYS A 213 -1.73 20.31 -3.90
N PRO A 214 -1.65 21.44 -4.60
CA PRO A 214 -1.65 22.77 -3.96
C PRO A 214 -2.84 22.95 -3.01
N GLN A 215 -2.63 23.65 -1.90
CA GLN A 215 -3.72 24.17 -1.07
C GLN A 215 -4.27 25.40 -1.79
N ILE A 216 -5.58 25.42 -2.02
CA ILE A 216 -6.28 26.55 -2.64
C ILE A 216 -6.51 27.62 -1.57
#